data_6385d5caa95cb7d3fd858d80b237ffc9
#
_entry.id   6385d5caa95cb7d3fd858d80b237ffc9
#
_cell.length_a   1.000
_cell.length_b   1.000
_cell.length_c   1.000
_cell.angle_alpha   90.00
_cell.angle_beta   90.00
_cell.angle_gamma   90.00
#
_symmetry.space_group_name_H-M   'P 1'
#
loop_
_entity.id
_entity.type
_entity.pdbx_description
1 polymer ?
#
loop_
_entity_poly.entity_id
_entity_poly.type
_entity_poly.pdbx_seq_one_letter_code
_entity_poly.pdbx_strand_id
1 'polypeptide(L)'
;MKPKLLIVGAGGFELDKRVIRHEPLGFHDYNCLQMNAFAVVSDSGTLPEESSFFTSVGHPFPAVCIRTSTERPEALDKGCFVLAGIDEKSLLQAVDTAVQMNLDGDDGQPVPDYVDENVSTKVVKIIQSYTGVVNKMVWRKE
;
A
#
# COMPACT_ATOMS: atom_id res chain seq x y z
N MET A 1 -4.33 -13.57 -22.14
CA MET A 1 -2.92 -13.11 -22.04
C MET A 1 -2.28 -13.89 -20.91
N LYS A 2 -1.04 -14.42 -21.03
CA LYS A 2 -0.40 -15.14 -19.90
C LYS A 2 -0.01 -14.10 -18.83
N PRO A 3 -0.26 -14.35 -17.55
CA PRO A 3 0.12 -13.43 -16.49
C PRO A 3 1.65 -13.21 -16.49
N LYS A 4 2.06 -11.99 -16.28
CA LYS A 4 3.47 -11.61 -16.06
C LYS A 4 3.65 -11.23 -14.61
N LEU A 5 4.73 -11.69 -14.00
CA LEU A 5 5.13 -11.31 -12.65
C LEU A 5 6.25 -10.28 -12.75
N LEU A 6 6.05 -9.12 -12.19
CA LEU A 6 7.10 -8.11 -12.00
C LEU A 6 7.61 -8.22 -10.57
N ILE A 7 8.92 -8.40 -10.41
CA ILE A 7 9.58 -8.40 -9.11
C ILE A 7 10.59 -7.25 -9.06
N VAL A 8 10.48 -6.45 -8.02
CA VAL A 8 11.41 -5.35 -7.74
C VAL A 8 12.28 -5.76 -6.56
N GLY A 9 13.60 -5.68 -6.70
CA GLY A 9 14.54 -5.92 -5.62
C GLY A 9 14.96 -7.37 -5.36
N ALA A 10 14.56 -8.34 -6.19
CA ALA A 10 14.96 -9.74 -6.05
C ALA A 10 16.38 -9.99 -6.56
N GLY A 11 17.30 -10.34 -5.67
CA GLY A 11 18.68 -10.73 -6.00
C GLY A 11 18.95 -12.22 -5.79
N GLY A 12 19.87 -12.81 -6.60
CA GLY A 12 20.53 -14.07 -6.25
C GLY A 12 19.86 -15.38 -6.66
N PHE A 13 18.66 -15.37 -7.28
CA PHE A 13 17.95 -16.59 -7.71
C PHE A 13 17.78 -16.65 -9.23
N GLU A 14 17.82 -17.88 -9.78
CA GLU A 14 17.39 -18.13 -11.15
C GLU A 14 15.87 -18.14 -11.17
N LEU A 15 15.29 -17.21 -11.92
CA LEU A 15 13.84 -17.00 -11.97
C LEU A 15 13.26 -17.54 -13.28
N ASP A 16 11.99 -17.96 -13.25
CA ASP A 16 11.24 -18.34 -14.46
C ASP A 16 11.28 -17.20 -15.50
N LYS A 17 11.28 -17.55 -16.80
CA LYS A 17 11.34 -16.59 -17.92
C LYS A 17 10.18 -15.59 -17.96
N ARG A 18 9.09 -15.86 -17.25
CA ARG A 18 7.94 -14.97 -17.12
C ARG A 18 8.13 -13.88 -16.07
N VAL A 19 9.14 -14.05 -15.21
CA VAL A 19 9.47 -13.09 -14.17
C VAL A 19 10.34 -11.99 -14.77
N ILE A 20 9.87 -10.75 -14.63
CA ILE A 20 10.60 -9.55 -15.02
C ILE A 20 11.25 -8.98 -13.77
N ARG A 21 12.58 -8.95 -13.74
CA ARG A 21 13.32 -8.26 -12.69
C ARG A 21 13.52 -6.81 -13.11
N HIS A 22 13.19 -5.88 -12.22
CA HIS A 22 13.30 -4.46 -12.51
C HIS A 22 13.99 -3.72 -11.36
N GLU A 23 14.74 -2.68 -11.69
CA GLU A 23 15.22 -1.69 -10.71
C GLU A 23 14.03 -0.90 -10.13
N PRO A 24 14.21 -0.22 -8.98
CA PRO A 24 13.15 0.58 -8.40
C PRO A 24 12.52 1.54 -9.41
N LEU A 25 11.21 1.52 -9.51
CA LEU A 25 10.43 2.34 -10.42
C LEU A 25 10.22 3.74 -9.86
N GLY A 26 9.97 4.70 -10.74
CA GLY A 26 9.47 6.01 -10.35
C GLY A 26 8.06 5.91 -9.75
N PHE A 27 7.70 6.89 -8.94
CA PHE A 27 6.42 6.93 -8.22
C PHE A 27 5.19 6.73 -9.13
N HIS A 28 5.15 7.42 -10.26
CA HIS A 28 4.01 7.33 -11.18
C HIS A 28 3.90 5.98 -11.88
N ASP A 29 5.05 5.43 -12.32
CA ASP A 29 5.08 4.13 -13.00
C ASP A 29 4.70 3.01 -12.03
N TYR A 30 5.18 3.06 -10.80
CA TYR A 30 4.86 2.11 -9.75
C TYR A 30 3.35 2.10 -9.46
N ASN A 31 2.74 3.27 -9.22
CA ASN A 31 1.32 3.38 -8.96
C ASN A 31 0.46 2.94 -10.16
N CYS A 32 0.89 3.27 -11.38
CA CYS A 32 0.22 2.80 -12.59
C CYS A 32 0.22 1.27 -12.70
N LEU A 33 1.33 0.63 -12.35
CA LEU A 33 1.42 -0.83 -12.34
C LEU A 33 0.53 -1.45 -11.25
N GLN A 34 0.49 -0.86 -10.05
CA GLN A 34 -0.40 -1.33 -8.98
C GLN A 34 -1.87 -1.32 -9.41
N MET A 35 -2.36 -0.19 -9.93
CA MET A 35 -3.76 -0.05 -10.39
C MET A 35 -4.16 -1.03 -11.49
N ASN A 36 -3.19 -1.56 -12.24
CA ASN A 36 -3.44 -2.46 -13.37
C ASN A 36 -2.91 -3.88 -13.12
N ALA A 37 -2.46 -4.18 -11.91
CA ALA A 37 -1.96 -5.49 -11.55
C ALA A 37 -3.11 -6.49 -11.36
N PHE A 38 -2.84 -7.76 -11.66
CA PHE A 38 -3.71 -8.87 -11.27
C PHE A 38 -3.78 -9.04 -9.75
N ALA A 39 -2.65 -8.88 -9.09
CA ALA A 39 -2.49 -8.76 -7.64
C ALA A 39 -1.16 -8.06 -7.35
N VAL A 40 -1.11 -7.36 -6.23
CA VAL A 40 0.12 -6.75 -5.70
C VAL A 40 0.53 -7.50 -4.45
N VAL A 41 1.74 -8.06 -4.46
CA VAL A 41 2.32 -8.79 -3.34
C VAL A 41 3.56 -8.04 -2.88
N SER A 42 3.60 -7.59 -1.64
CA SER A 42 4.70 -6.77 -1.14
C SER A 42 4.92 -6.97 0.36
N ASP A 43 6.15 -6.76 0.80
CA ASP A 43 6.53 -6.63 2.21
C ASP A 43 6.58 -5.17 2.68
N SER A 44 6.21 -4.23 1.82
CA SER A 44 6.21 -2.80 2.13
C SER A 44 5.18 -2.45 3.20
N GLY A 45 5.58 -1.58 4.15
CA GLY A 45 4.67 -1.01 5.14
C GLY A 45 3.67 0.00 4.55
N THR A 46 3.91 0.52 3.34
CA THR A 46 3.03 1.48 2.67
C THR A 46 1.95 0.84 1.81
N LEU A 47 2.06 -0.45 1.48
CA LEU A 47 1.04 -1.16 0.70
C LEU A 47 -0.38 -1.01 1.27
N PRO A 48 -0.60 -1.13 2.59
CA PRO A 48 -1.93 -0.91 3.18
C PRO A 48 -2.48 0.50 2.97
N GLU A 49 -1.62 1.52 3.07
CA GLU A 49 -2.00 2.93 2.84
C GLU A 49 -2.35 3.15 1.37
N GLU A 50 -1.52 2.63 0.46
CA GLU A 50 -1.72 2.70 -0.98
C GLU A 50 -3.03 1.99 -1.39
N SER A 51 -3.26 0.77 -0.93
CA SER A 51 -4.48 0.04 -1.21
C SER A 51 -5.74 0.78 -0.71
N SER A 52 -5.70 1.31 0.50
CA SER A 52 -6.78 2.11 1.06
C SER A 52 -7.05 3.38 0.22
N PHE A 53 -6.00 4.09 -0.18
CA PHE A 53 -6.11 5.28 -1.01
C PHE A 53 -6.72 4.94 -2.38
N PHE A 54 -6.23 3.91 -3.06
CA PHE A 54 -6.74 3.53 -4.36
C PHE A 54 -8.19 3.03 -4.31
N THR A 55 -8.59 2.36 -3.24
CA THR A 55 -10.00 2.03 -2.99
C THR A 55 -10.85 3.30 -2.89
N SER A 56 -10.36 4.35 -2.23
CA SER A 56 -11.09 5.60 -2.05
C SER A 56 -11.33 6.37 -3.35
N VAL A 57 -10.45 6.22 -4.33
CA VAL A 57 -10.54 6.90 -5.64
C VAL A 57 -11.13 6.01 -6.74
N GLY A 58 -11.64 4.83 -6.38
CA GLY A 58 -12.35 3.93 -7.30
C GLY A 58 -11.44 3.09 -8.20
N HIS A 59 -10.19 2.88 -7.78
CA HIS A 59 -9.20 2.03 -8.46
C HIS A 59 -8.61 0.96 -7.52
N PRO A 60 -9.44 0.16 -6.83
CA PRO A 60 -8.95 -0.87 -5.94
C PRO A 60 -8.14 -1.92 -6.70
N PHE A 61 -7.22 -2.55 -6.00
CA PHE A 61 -6.45 -3.69 -6.52
C PHE A 61 -6.27 -4.76 -5.44
N PRO A 62 -6.17 -6.05 -5.81
CA PRO A 62 -5.89 -7.11 -4.85
C PRO A 62 -4.53 -6.91 -4.18
N ALA A 63 -4.52 -6.58 -2.90
CA ALA A 63 -3.32 -6.29 -2.12
C ALA A 63 -3.02 -7.40 -1.12
N VAL A 64 -1.79 -7.94 -1.16
CA VAL A 64 -1.32 -9.00 -0.27
C VAL A 64 0.01 -8.61 0.35
N CYS A 65 0.07 -8.57 1.68
CA CYS A 65 1.27 -8.24 2.43
C CYS A 65 1.98 -9.51 2.92
N ILE A 66 3.25 -9.70 2.52
CA ILE A 66 4.09 -10.84 2.93
C ILE A 66 4.80 -10.49 4.25
N ARG A 67 4.04 -10.46 5.33
CA ARG A 67 4.56 -10.16 6.68
C ARG A 67 3.82 -10.98 7.72
N THR A 68 4.41 -11.11 8.89
CA THR A 68 3.78 -11.75 10.06
C THR A 68 3.05 -10.76 10.97
N SER A 69 3.23 -9.47 10.73
CA SER A 69 2.57 -8.37 11.46
C SER A 69 2.46 -7.14 10.57
N THR A 70 1.62 -6.20 10.95
CA THR A 70 1.46 -4.91 10.27
C THR A 70 1.48 -3.77 11.26
N GLU A 71 2.06 -2.65 10.85
CA GLU A 71 1.96 -1.37 11.57
C GLU A 71 0.69 -0.58 11.18
N ARG A 72 -0.16 -1.17 10.34
CA ARG A 72 -1.40 -0.57 9.83
C ARG A 72 -2.60 -1.48 10.10
N PRO A 73 -2.87 -1.80 11.38
CA PRO A 73 -3.98 -2.68 11.73
C PRO A 73 -5.34 -2.12 11.31
N GLU A 74 -5.48 -0.81 11.25
CA GLU A 74 -6.69 -0.12 10.78
C GLU A 74 -7.03 -0.43 9.31
N ALA A 75 -6.02 -0.58 8.44
CA ALA A 75 -6.24 -0.96 7.05
C ALA A 75 -6.60 -2.44 6.91
N LEU A 76 -6.05 -3.29 7.77
CA LEU A 76 -6.43 -4.71 7.85
C LEU A 76 -7.88 -4.85 8.34
N ASP A 77 -8.25 -4.12 9.39
CA ASP A 77 -9.61 -4.09 9.96
C ASP A 77 -10.66 -3.61 8.93
N LYS A 78 -10.26 -2.72 8.03
CA LYS A 78 -11.10 -2.24 6.93
C LYS A 78 -11.10 -3.16 5.69
N GLY A 79 -10.32 -4.22 5.69
CA GLY A 79 -10.26 -5.17 4.58
C GLY A 79 -9.53 -4.67 3.34
N CYS A 80 -8.68 -3.63 3.45
CA CYS A 80 -7.98 -3.08 2.30
C CYS A 80 -6.90 -4.02 1.73
N PHE A 81 -6.42 -4.98 2.51
CA PHE A 81 -5.40 -5.94 2.10
C PHE A 81 -5.48 -7.23 2.91
N VAL A 82 -4.80 -8.27 2.43
CA VAL A 82 -4.66 -9.55 3.14
C VAL A 82 -3.24 -9.66 3.71
N LEU A 83 -3.11 -9.94 5.01
CA LEU A 83 -1.84 -10.26 5.66
C LEU A 83 -1.58 -11.77 5.53
N ALA A 84 -0.65 -12.14 4.64
CA ALA A 84 -0.46 -13.52 4.22
C ALA A 84 0.51 -14.33 5.09
N GLY A 85 1.30 -13.67 5.94
CA GLY A 85 2.45 -14.33 6.55
C GLY A 85 3.60 -14.52 5.55
N ILE A 86 4.48 -15.47 5.83
CA ILE A 86 5.68 -15.77 5.03
C ILE A 86 5.72 -17.21 4.51
N ASP A 87 4.66 -17.97 4.75
CA ASP A 87 4.53 -19.34 4.27
C ASP A 87 3.97 -19.38 2.84
N GLU A 88 4.56 -20.19 1.96
CA GLU A 88 4.19 -20.29 0.55
C GLU A 88 2.71 -20.62 0.35
N LYS A 89 2.20 -21.62 1.07
CA LYS A 89 0.81 -22.06 0.95
C LYS A 89 -0.16 -20.96 1.38
N SER A 90 0.13 -20.31 2.49
CA SER A 90 -0.67 -19.18 3.01
C SER A 90 -0.64 -17.99 2.06
N LEU A 91 0.52 -17.71 1.45
CA LEU A 91 0.67 -16.65 0.47
C LEU A 91 -0.17 -16.89 -0.79
N LEU A 92 -0.10 -18.09 -1.36
CA LEU A 92 -0.89 -18.44 -2.56
C LEU A 92 -2.39 -18.35 -2.27
N GLN A 93 -2.82 -18.87 -1.12
CA GLN A 93 -4.22 -18.78 -0.68
C GLN A 93 -4.66 -17.31 -0.49
N ALA A 94 -3.81 -16.48 0.08
CA ALA A 94 -4.09 -15.05 0.28
C ALA A 94 -4.25 -14.31 -1.05
N VAL A 95 -3.41 -14.63 -2.04
CA VAL A 95 -3.52 -14.06 -3.39
C VAL A 95 -4.83 -14.47 -4.05
N ASP A 96 -5.18 -15.77 -4.01
CA ASP A 96 -6.44 -16.26 -4.58
C ASP A 96 -7.65 -15.60 -3.90
N THR A 97 -7.61 -15.46 -2.57
CA THR A 97 -8.66 -14.79 -1.80
C THR A 97 -8.80 -13.32 -2.18
N ALA A 98 -7.71 -12.56 -2.19
CA ALA A 98 -7.74 -11.14 -2.53
C ALA A 98 -8.23 -10.89 -3.96
N VAL A 99 -7.80 -11.72 -4.91
CA VAL A 99 -8.26 -11.64 -6.31
C VAL A 99 -9.74 -11.95 -6.42
N GLN A 100 -10.23 -12.99 -5.74
CA GLN A 100 -11.65 -13.34 -5.81
C GLN A 100 -12.52 -12.25 -5.19
N MET A 101 -12.14 -11.70 -4.04
CA MET A 101 -12.87 -10.60 -3.39
C MET A 101 -12.92 -9.36 -4.29
N ASN A 102 -11.83 -8.99 -4.93
CA ASN A 102 -11.81 -7.87 -5.88
C ASN A 102 -12.74 -8.11 -7.09
N LEU A 103 -12.76 -9.35 -7.64
CA LEU A 103 -13.69 -9.71 -8.71
C LEU A 103 -15.16 -9.65 -8.28
N ASP A 104 -15.45 -9.92 -7.03
CA ASP A 104 -16.80 -9.86 -6.45
C ASP A 104 -17.17 -8.41 -6.03
N GLY A 105 -16.24 -7.46 -6.12
CA GLY A 105 -16.44 -6.06 -5.75
C GLY A 105 -16.33 -5.80 -4.24
N ASP A 106 -15.72 -6.72 -3.51
CA ASP A 106 -15.46 -6.58 -2.07
C ASP A 106 -13.99 -6.17 -1.83
N ASP A 107 -13.72 -4.90 -2.06
CA ASP A 107 -12.38 -4.30 -1.96
C ASP A 107 -12.08 -3.66 -0.61
N GLY A 108 -12.94 -3.92 0.39
CA GLY A 108 -12.85 -3.32 1.71
C GLY A 108 -13.37 -1.88 1.76
N GLN A 109 -13.01 -1.18 2.83
CA GLN A 109 -13.42 0.19 3.09
C GLN A 109 -12.20 1.09 3.23
N PRO A 110 -12.17 2.28 2.61
CA PRO A 110 -11.06 3.21 2.79
C PRO A 110 -10.88 3.63 4.25
N VAL A 111 -9.62 3.67 4.71
CA VAL A 111 -9.28 4.23 6.02
C VAL A 111 -9.32 5.74 5.94
N PRO A 112 -10.08 6.45 6.79
CA PRO A 112 -10.23 7.90 6.72
C PRO A 112 -8.91 8.67 6.76
N ASP A 113 -7.93 8.17 7.51
CA ASP A 113 -6.64 8.84 7.69
C ASP A 113 -5.70 8.70 6.47
N TYR A 114 -6.05 7.85 5.47
CA TYR A 114 -5.22 7.59 4.29
C TYR A 114 -5.80 8.13 2.97
N VAL A 115 -6.94 8.78 3.05
CA VAL A 115 -7.65 9.28 1.85
C VAL A 115 -7.53 10.79 1.66
N ASP A 116 -6.80 11.45 2.53
CA ASP A 116 -6.65 12.90 2.51
C ASP A 116 -5.82 13.39 1.32
N GLU A 117 -6.40 14.31 0.56
CA GLU A 117 -5.73 15.04 -0.50
C GLU A 117 -5.15 16.38 0.01
N ASN A 118 -4.28 16.99 -0.79
CA ASN A 118 -3.67 18.30 -0.50
C ASN A 118 -2.94 18.34 0.85
N VAL A 119 -2.28 17.25 1.22
CA VAL A 119 -1.58 17.09 2.51
C VAL A 119 -0.55 18.21 2.74
N SER A 120 0.17 18.64 1.70
CA SER A 120 1.14 19.75 1.80
C SER A 120 0.51 21.03 2.33
N THR A 121 -0.68 21.40 1.83
CA THR A 121 -1.43 22.57 2.31
C THR A 121 -1.86 22.41 3.77
N LYS A 122 -2.30 21.22 4.15
CA LYS A 122 -2.66 20.92 5.55
C LYS A 122 -1.46 21.03 6.47
N VAL A 123 -0.30 20.50 6.08
CA VAL A 123 0.95 20.62 6.82
C VAL A 123 1.37 22.08 7.01
N VAL A 124 1.31 22.89 5.95
CA VAL A 124 1.61 24.34 6.06
C VAL A 124 0.68 25.02 7.06
N LYS A 125 -0.63 24.74 7.01
CA LYS A 125 -1.60 25.29 7.97
C LYS A 125 -1.30 24.87 9.41
N ILE A 126 -0.92 23.62 9.65
CA ILE A 126 -0.54 23.11 10.97
C ILE A 126 0.71 23.86 11.48
N ILE A 127 1.75 23.97 10.65
CA ILE A 127 2.98 24.69 11.01
C ILE A 127 2.66 26.14 11.37
N GLN A 128 1.90 26.85 10.55
CA GLN A 128 1.51 28.24 10.80
C GLN A 128 0.68 28.38 12.08
N SER A 129 -0.21 27.45 12.37
CA SER A 129 -1.06 27.48 13.55
C SER A 129 -0.26 27.25 14.84
N TYR A 130 0.68 26.31 14.82
CA TYR A 130 1.35 25.86 16.04
C TYR A 130 2.71 26.53 16.31
N THR A 131 3.36 27.14 15.32
CA THR A 131 4.70 27.74 15.52
C THR A 131 4.73 28.75 16.66
N GLY A 132 3.77 29.68 16.69
CA GLY A 132 3.68 30.67 17.78
C GLY A 132 3.37 30.06 19.14
N VAL A 133 2.49 29.06 19.16
CA VAL A 133 2.13 28.34 20.38
C VAL A 133 3.33 27.58 20.94
N VAL A 134 4.04 26.83 20.11
CA VAL A 134 5.24 26.07 20.52
C VAL A 134 6.34 27.01 20.98
N ASN A 135 6.61 28.10 20.25
CA ASN A 135 7.60 29.07 20.64
C ASN A 135 7.31 29.63 22.04
N LYS A 136 6.06 30.05 22.32
CA LYS A 136 5.65 30.60 23.60
C LYS A 136 5.60 29.55 24.71
N MET A 137 4.93 28.46 24.50
CA MET A 137 4.59 27.48 25.56
C MET A 137 5.73 26.48 25.83
N VAL A 138 6.47 26.08 24.82
CA VAL A 138 7.54 25.08 24.94
C VAL A 138 8.91 25.74 25.04
N TRP A 139 9.23 26.62 24.12
CA TRP A 139 10.55 27.23 24.02
C TRP A 139 10.69 28.53 24.82
N ARG A 140 9.58 29.08 25.36
CA ARG A 140 9.54 30.31 26.14
C ARG A 140 10.24 31.48 25.43
N LYS A 141 10.13 31.55 24.12
CA LYS A 141 10.63 32.65 23.30
C LYS A 141 9.63 33.82 23.38
N GLU A 142 10.13 35.02 23.54
CA GLU A 142 9.35 36.27 23.50
C GLU A 142 9.02 36.65 22.05
#